data_ee4e0469a32785ac68e96bd8821671b4
#
_entry.id   ee4e0469a32785ac68e96bd8821671b4
#
_cell.length_a   1.000
_cell.length_b   1.000
_cell.length_c   1.000
_cell.angle_alpha   90.00
_cell.angle_beta   90.00
_cell.angle_gamma   90.00
#
_symmetry.space_group_name_H-M   'P 1'
#
loop_
_entity.id
_entity.type
_entity.pdbx_description
1 polymer ?
#
loop_
_entity_poly.entity_id
_entity_poly.type
_entity_poly.pdbx_seq_one_letter_code
_entity_poly.pdbx_strand_id
1 'polypeptide(L)'
;MTILKQPSDQIILEQLNKDNSLSLTAAQVRFGRPDQVLNPVDGDTNLPILARPGGGYVGSVLGNYNRLDLDNLFRFKVILTVPSLQDVADVVAAFNERYGLGISTSEVVNTPIDPNNVDGDGNIIYTIATNNSRAYQGQVTVAIIGLPAGAIMTENDFALLTEDGRYLVVEGS
;
A
#
# COMPACT_ATOMS: atom_id res chain seq x y z
N MET A 1 15.43 11.21 3.59
CA MET A 1 14.33 10.38 4.10
C MET A 1 13.51 9.98 2.89
N THR A 2 13.39 8.70 2.59
CA THR A 2 12.59 8.22 1.43
C THR A 2 11.12 8.41 1.77
N ILE A 3 10.36 9.05 0.87
CA ILE A 3 8.94 9.30 1.08
C ILE A 3 8.17 8.07 0.58
N LEU A 4 7.59 7.29 1.49
CA LEU A 4 6.85 6.08 1.18
C LEU A 4 5.48 6.34 0.49
N LYS A 5 5.01 7.59 0.47
CA LYS A 5 3.79 8.02 -0.26
C LYS A 5 3.91 7.99 -1.78
N GLN A 6 5.08 7.63 -2.30
CA GLN A 6 5.33 7.56 -3.74
C GLN A 6 5.01 6.17 -4.29
N PRO A 7 4.73 6.03 -5.60
CA PRO A 7 4.62 4.72 -6.25
C PRO A 7 5.89 3.88 -6.04
N SER A 8 5.74 2.57 -5.96
CA SER A 8 6.85 1.62 -5.72
C SER A 8 8.05 1.81 -6.64
N ASP A 9 7.83 2.07 -7.92
CA ASP A 9 8.90 2.31 -8.89
C ASP A 9 9.73 3.55 -8.54
N GLN A 10 9.08 4.60 -8.05
CA GLN A 10 9.75 5.83 -7.65
C GLN A 10 10.58 5.61 -6.37
N ILE A 11 10.04 4.88 -5.41
CA ILE A 11 10.75 4.52 -4.16
C ILE A 11 12.03 3.76 -4.51
N ILE A 12 11.94 2.74 -5.37
CA ILE A 12 13.09 1.94 -5.79
C ILE A 12 14.10 2.78 -6.57
N LEU A 13 13.63 3.64 -7.48
CA LEU A 13 14.51 4.50 -8.28
C LEU A 13 15.31 5.48 -7.41
N GLU A 14 14.65 6.10 -6.45
CA GLU A 14 15.30 7.02 -5.50
C GLU A 14 16.33 6.30 -4.63
N GLN A 15 15.98 5.10 -4.12
CA GLN A 15 16.91 4.32 -3.31
C GLN A 15 18.11 3.87 -4.14
N LEU A 16 17.88 3.36 -5.37
CA LEU A 16 18.96 2.97 -6.29
C LEU A 16 19.92 4.14 -6.58
N ASN A 17 19.37 5.30 -6.88
CA ASN A 17 20.16 6.52 -7.12
C ASN A 17 20.99 6.91 -5.90
N LYS A 18 20.37 6.88 -4.72
CA LYS A 18 21.03 7.23 -3.46
C LYS A 18 22.17 6.28 -3.12
N ASP A 19 21.92 4.97 -3.19
CA ASP A 19 22.91 3.96 -2.77
C ASP A 19 24.12 3.87 -3.71
N ASN A 20 23.92 4.24 -4.99
CA ASN A 20 24.95 4.15 -6.01
C ASN A 20 25.45 5.52 -6.50
N SER A 21 25.04 6.62 -5.86
CA SER A 21 25.41 7.99 -6.27
C SER A 21 25.07 8.27 -7.74
N LEU A 22 23.90 7.79 -8.20
CA LEU A 22 23.40 7.93 -9.55
C LEU A 22 22.35 9.03 -9.65
N SER A 23 21.96 9.37 -10.89
CA SER A 23 20.87 10.33 -11.19
C SER A 23 19.97 9.78 -12.29
N LEU A 24 19.63 8.51 -12.20
CA LEU A 24 18.74 7.84 -13.14
C LEU A 24 17.30 8.39 -13.02
N THR A 25 16.62 8.43 -14.14
CA THR A 25 15.20 8.84 -14.23
C THR A 25 14.33 7.70 -14.76
N ALA A 26 13.02 7.77 -14.55
CA ALA A 26 12.07 6.82 -15.07
C ALA A 26 12.02 6.78 -16.63
N ALA A 27 12.53 7.82 -17.30
CA ALA A 27 12.69 7.83 -18.74
C ALA A 27 13.87 6.97 -19.23
N GLN A 28 14.86 6.74 -18.38
CA GLN A 28 16.11 6.04 -18.71
C GLN A 28 16.08 4.54 -18.37
N VAL A 29 15.32 4.17 -17.33
CA VAL A 29 15.24 2.79 -16.87
C VAL A 29 13.79 2.32 -16.69
N ARG A 30 13.62 1.01 -16.72
CA ARG A 30 12.39 0.32 -16.34
C ARG A 30 12.73 -0.85 -15.44
N PHE A 31 11.82 -1.17 -14.55
CA PHE A 31 11.95 -2.31 -13.65
C PHE A 31 11.19 -3.52 -14.19
N GLY A 32 11.80 -4.69 -14.06
CA GLY A 32 11.15 -5.97 -14.32
C GLY A 32 10.22 -6.39 -13.17
N ARG A 33 9.87 -7.66 -13.18
CA ARG A 33 9.12 -8.28 -12.09
C ARG A 33 10.09 -8.60 -10.96
N PRO A 34 9.76 -8.31 -9.69
CA PRO A 34 10.56 -8.73 -8.55
C PRO A 34 10.44 -10.24 -8.34
N ASP A 35 11.56 -10.91 -8.09
CA ASP A 35 11.62 -12.32 -7.75
C ASP A 35 12.15 -12.47 -6.32
N GLN A 36 11.47 -13.33 -5.53
CA GLN A 36 11.91 -13.61 -4.16
C GLN A 36 13.16 -14.51 -4.17
N VAL A 37 14.14 -14.13 -3.36
CA VAL A 37 15.36 -14.92 -3.16
C VAL A 37 15.14 -15.90 -2.02
N LEU A 38 15.29 -17.19 -2.32
CA LEU A 38 15.30 -18.23 -1.29
C LEU A 38 16.67 -18.26 -0.60
N ASN A 39 16.71 -18.19 0.72
CA ASN A 39 17.94 -18.10 1.54
C ASN A 39 18.78 -16.85 1.22
N PRO A 40 18.24 -15.64 1.44
CA PRO A 40 18.91 -14.39 1.11
C PRO A 40 20.15 -14.16 1.98
N VAL A 41 21.24 -13.69 1.37
CA VAL A 41 22.46 -13.22 2.06
C VAL A 41 22.44 -11.70 2.16
N ASP A 42 22.16 -11.01 1.05
CA ASP A 42 22.25 -9.55 0.95
C ASP A 42 20.89 -8.86 0.74
N GLY A 43 19.85 -9.61 0.37
CA GLY A 43 18.51 -9.08 0.13
C GLY A 43 17.51 -10.17 -0.25
N ASP A 44 16.25 -9.98 0.11
CA ASP A 44 15.18 -10.96 -0.10
C ASP A 44 14.59 -10.94 -1.52
N THR A 45 14.97 -9.94 -2.33
CA THR A 45 14.36 -9.70 -3.63
C THR A 45 15.41 -9.37 -4.69
N ASN A 46 15.31 -10.04 -5.84
CA ASN A 46 16.01 -9.70 -7.07
C ASN A 46 15.08 -8.93 -8.00
N LEU A 47 15.56 -7.82 -8.54
CA LEU A 47 14.80 -6.97 -9.46
C LEU A 47 15.61 -6.68 -10.72
N PRO A 48 15.17 -7.13 -11.90
CA PRO A 48 15.78 -6.74 -13.16
C PRO A 48 15.58 -5.24 -13.41
N ILE A 49 16.66 -4.51 -13.64
CA ILE A 49 16.68 -3.10 -14.01
C ILE A 49 17.19 -3.02 -15.43
N LEU A 50 16.35 -2.55 -16.36
CA LEU A 50 16.62 -2.56 -17.78
C LEU A 50 16.72 -1.12 -18.29
N ALA A 51 17.72 -0.86 -19.14
CA ALA A 51 17.81 0.40 -19.86
C ALA A 51 16.62 0.56 -20.83
N ARG A 52 16.08 1.78 -20.90
CA ARG A 52 15.07 2.13 -21.92
C ARG A 52 15.77 2.56 -23.21
N PRO A 53 15.23 2.20 -24.39
CA PRO A 53 15.72 2.72 -25.67
C PRO A 53 15.72 4.26 -25.67
N GLY A 54 16.83 4.87 -26.09
CA GLY A 54 16.98 6.33 -26.11
C GLY A 54 17.33 6.97 -24.75
N GLY A 55 17.42 6.20 -23.66
CA GLY A 55 17.74 6.72 -22.34
C GLY A 55 19.23 7.00 -22.06
N GLY A 56 20.10 6.75 -23.04
CA GLY A 56 21.55 6.96 -22.89
C GLY A 56 22.30 5.80 -22.24
N TYR A 57 21.61 4.73 -21.89
CA TYR A 57 22.17 3.50 -21.32
C TYR A 57 21.79 2.29 -22.15
N VAL A 58 22.53 1.19 -21.98
CA VAL A 58 22.27 -0.09 -22.66
C VAL A 58 22.37 -1.26 -21.68
N GLY A 59 21.66 -2.36 -21.98
CA GLY A 59 21.74 -3.59 -21.19
C GLY A 59 20.81 -3.61 -19.98
N SER A 60 21.15 -4.47 -19.04
CA SER A 60 20.39 -4.68 -17.80
C SER A 60 21.31 -5.06 -16.65
N VAL A 61 20.85 -4.81 -15.42
CA VAL A 61 21.51 -5.22 -14.17
C VAL A 61 20.45 -5.84 -13.26
N LEU A 62 20.89 -6.75 -12.39
CA LEU A 62 20.04 -7.31 -11.35
C LEU A 62 20.33 -6.56 -10.03
N GLY A 63 19.34 -5.85 -9.53
CA GLY A 63 19.37 -5.24 -8.21
C GLY A 63 18.95 -6.26 -7.16
N ASN A 64 19.63 -6.25 -6.00
CA ASN A 64 19.27 -7.07 -4.84
C ASN A 64 18.96 -6.15 -3.66
N TYR A 65 17.81 -6.33 -2.98
CA TYR A 65 17.37 -5.48 -1.87
C TYR A 65 16.28 -6.18 -1.03
N ASN A 66 15.92 -5.58 0.10
CA ASN A 66 14.80 -6.03 0.92
C ASN A 66 13.57 -5.17 0.65
N ARG A 67 12.45 -5.82 0.34
CA ARG A 67 11.15 -5.14 0.30
C ARG A 67 10.64 -4.83 1.70
N LEU A 68 9.78 -3.82 1.79
CA LEU A 68 9.05 -3.50 3.00
C LEU A 68 8.00 -4.59 3.24
N ASP A 69 8.14 -5.30 4.33
CA ASP A 69 7.29 -6.44 4.69
C ASP A 69 6.11 -5.95 5.54
N LEU A 70 4.90 -6.02 4.98
CA LEU A 70 3.67 -5.54 5.63
C LEU A 70 3.33 -6.35 6.89
N ASP A 71 3.58 -7.67 6.90
CA ASP A 71 3.36 -8.50 8.08
C ASP A 71 4.25 -8.05 9.25
N ASN A 72 5.47 -7.59 8.96
CA ASN A 72 6.41 -7.10 9.95
C ASN A 72 6.13 -5.66 10.40
N LEU A 73 5.67 -4.80 9.49
CA LEU A 73 5.36 -3.41 9.79
C LEU A 73 4.07 -3.26 10.60
N PHE A 74 3.08 -4.11 10.36
CA PHE A 74 1.73 -4.02 10.92
C PHE A 74 1.39 -5.24 11.80
N ARG A 75 2.18 -5.42 12.87
CA ARG A 75 1.96 -6.50 13.86
C ARG A 75 0.85 -6.21 14.86
N PHE A 76 0.10 -5.15 14.67
CA PHE A 76 -1.01 -4.70 15.52
C PHE A 76 -2.31 -4.69 14.71
N LYS A 77 -3.46 -4.67 15.41
CA LYS A 77 -4.77 -4.54 14.75
C LYS A 77 -4.83 -3.20 14.02
N VAL A 78 -4.91 -3.24 12.71
CA VAL A 78 -5.09 -2.06 11.86
C VAL A 78 -6.58 -1.79 11.72
N ILE A 79 -7.00 -0.59 12.08
CA ILE A 79 -8.39 -0.16 11.96
C ILE A 79 -8.44 0.98 10.93
N LEU A 80 -9.31 0.86 9.93
CA LEU A 80 -9.51 1.87 8.89
C LEU A 80 -10.95 2.36 8.94
N THR A 81 -11.11 3.67 8.79
CA THR A 81 -12.40 4.28 8.50
C THR A 81 -12.49 4.48 7.00
N VAL A 82 -13.47 3.86 6.35
CA VAL A 82 -13.70 3.98 4.91
C VAL A 82 -15.11 4.52 4.69
N PRO A 83 -15.26 5.81 4.43
CA PRO A 83 -16.59 6.48 4.39
C PRO A 83 -17.52 5.92 3.32
N SER A 84 -16.98 5.40 2.23
CA SER A 84 -17.74 4.90 1.09
C SER A 84 -17.08 3.66 0.54
N LEU A 85 -17.20 2.54 1.27
CA LEU A 85 -16.60 1.28 0.90
C LEU A 85 -17.34 0.64 -0.26
N GLN A 86 -16.72 0.57 -1.43
CA GLN A 86 -17.23 -0.10 -2.62
C GLN A 86 -16.32 -1.23 -3.07
N ASP A 87 -15.02 -0.98 -3.10
CA ASP A 87 -14.04 -1.95 -3.58
C ASP A 87 -12.69 -1.87 -2.84
N VAL A 88 -11.74 -2.66 -3.32
CA VAL A 88 -10.38 -2.73 -2.78
C VAL A 88 -9.61 -1.41 -2.92
N ALA A 89 -9.94 -0.59 -3.92
CA ALA A 89 -9.26 0.70 -4.11
C ALA A 89 -9.54 1.65 -2.97
N ASP A 90 -10.76 1.65 -2.43
CA ASP A 90 -11.14 2.48 -1.28
C ASP A 90 -10.35 2.07 -0.02
N VAL A 91 -10.20 0.75 0.19
CA VAL A 91 -9.42 0.21 1.32
C VAL A 91 -7.95 0.57 1.20
N VAL A 92 -7.37 0.40 0.01
CA VAL A 92 -5.95 0.72 -0.26
C VAL A 92 -5.71 2.22 -0.13
N ALA A 93 -6.63 3.05 -0.61
CA ALA A 93 -6.54 4.51 -0.48
C ALA A 93 -6.53 4.94 0.99
N ALA A 94 -7.48 4.45 1.79
CA ALA A 94 -7.57 4.76 3.21
C ALA A 94 -6.32 4.25 3.99
N PHE A 95 -5.82 3.07 3.64
CA PHE A 95 -4.60 2.52 4.22
C PHE A 95 -3.37 3.38 3.90
N ASN A 96 -3.21 3.75 2.63
CA ASN A 96 -2.12 4.62 2.18
C ASN A 96 -2.15 5.98 2.87
N GLU A 97 -3.32 6.60 2.97
CA GLU A 97 -3.49 7.91 3.62
C GLU A 97 -3.11 7.85 5.09
N ARG A 98 -3.65 6.86 5.81
CA ARG A 98 -3.42 6.71 7.25
C ARG A 98 -1.96 6.45 7.61
N TYR A 99 -1.25 5.65 6.81
CA TYR A 99 0.11 5.20 7.12
C TYR A 99 1.19 5.86 6.26
N GLY A 100 0.81 6.77 5.38
CA GLY A 100 1.77 7.48 4.53
C GLY A 100 2.46 6.59 3.52
N LEU A 101 1.74 5.60 2.96
CA LEU A 101 2.24 4.66 1.97
C LEU A 101 1.79 5.06 0.55
N GLY A 102 2.36 4.40 -0.47
CA GLY A 102 2.03 4.63 -1.87
C GLY A 102 1.78 3.30 -2.62
N ILE A 103 1.09 2.36 -1.98
CA ILE A 103 0.73 1.09 -2.60
C ILE A 103 -0.30 1.34 -3.70
N SER A 104 -0.02 0.87 -4.92
CA SER A 104 -0.99 0.91 -6.01
C SER A 104 -1.97 -0.25 -5.90
N THR A 105 -3.22 -0.03 -6.34
CA THR A 105 -4.22 -1.11 -6.46
C THR A 105 -3.77 -2.24 -7.40
N SER A 106 -2.93 -1.93 -8.39
CA SER A 106 -2.33 -2.94 -9.28
C SER A 106 -1.27 -3.81 -8.60
N GLU A 107 -0.81 -3.43 -7.41
CA GLU A 107 0.20 -4.13 -6.61
C GLU A 107 -0.41 -4.96 -5.49
N VAL A 108 -1.73 -5.05 -5.42
CA VAL A 108 -2.46 -5.88 -4.44
C VAL A 108 -3.31 -6.93 -5.14
N VAL A 109 -3.59 -8.00 -4.40
CA VAL A 109 -4.55 -9.02 -4.85
C VAL A 109 -5.95 -8.41 -4.77
N ASN A 110 -6.64 -8.38 -5.91
CA ASN A 110 -8.01 -7.87 -5.96
C ASN A 110 -9.00 -8.97 -5.53
N THR A 111 -9.15 -9.16 -4.22
CA THR A 111 -10.14 -10.06 -3.64
C THR A 111 -11.41 -9.27 -3.32
N PRO A 112 -12.61 -9.75 -3.68
CA PRO A 112 -13.85 -9.10 -3.30
C PRO A 112 -13.96 -8.94 -1.78
N ILE A 113 -14.52 -7.82 -1.33
CA ILE A 113 -14.79 -7.57 0.08
C ILE A 113 -16.07 -8.33 0.45
N ASP A 114 -15.98 -9.23 1.43
CA ASP A 114 -17.14 -9.91 1.98
C ASP A 114 -17.70 -9.11 3.17
N PRO A 115 -18.90 -8.51 3.05
CA PRO A 115 -19.50 -7.74 4.14
C PRO A 115 -19.91 -8.60 5.34
N ASN A 116 -19.96 -9.92 5.19
CA ASN A 116 -20.28 -10.85 6.28
C ASN A 116 -19.03 -11.32 7.05
N ASN A 117 -17.85 -11.07 6.52
CA ASN A 117 -16.58 -11.39 7.21
C ASN A 117 -16.28 -10.28 8.22
N VAL A 118 -16.83 -10.40 9.42
CA VAL A 118 -16.72 -9.37 10.47
C VAL A 118 -16.00 -9.90 11.71
N ASP A 119 -15.35 -8.98 12.44
CA ASP A 119 -14.74 -9.28 13.75
C ASP A 119 -15.81 -9.27 14.88
N GLY A 120 -15.35 -9.50 16.13
CA GLY A 120 -16.21 -9.48 17.31
C GLY A 120 -16.86 -8.11 17.62
N ASP A 121 -16.35 -7.04 17.02
CA ASP A 121 -16.85 -5.66 17.16
C ASP A 121 -17.79 -5.28 15.99
N GLY A 122 -17.98 -6.17 15.01
CA GLY A 122 -18.84 -5.95 13.83
C GLY A 122 -18.14 -5.21 12.69
N ASN A 123 -16.82 -5.01 12.75
CA ASN A 123 -16.07 -4.38 11.67
C ASN A 123 -15.78 -5.40 10.57
N ILE A 124 -15.87 -5.01 9.31
CA ILE A 124 -15.50 -5.87 8.17
C ILE A 124 -14.01 -6.16 8.21
N ILE A 125 -13.64 -7.41 8.12
CA ILE A 125 -12.24 -7.86 8.06
C ILE A 125 -11.82 -8.04 6.61
N TYR A 126 -10.75 -7.38 6.22
CA TYR A 126 -10.17 -7.50 4.90
C TYR A 126 -8.65 -7.70 4.98
N THR A 127 -8.07 -8.48 4.06
CA THR A 127 -6.62 -8.68 3.97
C THR A 127 -6.09 -8.01 2.71
N ILE A 128 -5.25 -6.98 2.88
CA ILE A 128 -4.47 -6.36 1.81
C ILE A 128 -3.24 -7.24 1.61
N ALA A 129 -3.22 -8.05 0.57
CA ALA A 129 -2.08 -8.89 0.20
C ALA A 129 -1.38 -8.30 -1.02
N THR A 130 -0.06 -8.15 -0.97
CA THR A 130 0.72 -7.60 -2.08
C THR A 130 0.87 -8.62 -3.21
N ASN A 131 0.85 -8.13 -4.45
CA ASN A 131 1.06 -8.93 -5.64
C ASN A 131 2.00 -8.19 -6.61
N ASN A 132 3.20 -8.75 -6.81
CA ASN A 132 4.22 -8.18 -7.70
C ASN A 132 4.66 -6.75 -7.37
N SER A 133 4.40 -6.24 -6.17
CA SER A 133 4.90 -4.94 -5.75
C SER A 133 6.43 -4.96 -5.66
N ARG A 134 7.06 -3.89 -6.15
CA ARG A 134 8.52 -3.76 -6.10
C ARG A 134 9.01 -3.25 -4.78
N ALA A 135 8.23 -2.45 -4.07
CA ALA A 135 8.60 -1.88 -2.77
C ALA A 135 8.06 -2.67 -1.58
N TYR A 136 6.94 -3.38 -1.74
CA TYR A 136 6.22 -4.03 -0.65
C TYR A 136 6.10 -5.54 -0.86
N GLN A 137 6.07 -6.30 0.24
CA GLN A 137 5.75 -7.73 0.25
C GLN A 137 4.87 -8.09 1.44
N GLY A 138 4.37 -9.34 1.46
CA GLY A 138 3.53 -9.83 2.54
C GLY A 138 2.10 -9.28 2.48
N GLN A 139 1.45 -9.24 3.62
CA GLN A 139 0.05 -8.86 3.74
C GLN A 139 -0.23 -8.14 5.06
N VAL A 140 -1.36 -7.47 5.15
CA VAL A 140 -1.87 -6.89 6.39
C VAL A 140 -3.38 -7.11 6.47
N THR A 141 -3.85 -7.55 7.64
CA THR A 141 -5.28 -7.66 7.91
C THR A 141 -5.78 -6.38 8.55
N VAL A 142 -6.82 -5.81 7.99
CA VAL A 142 -7.44 -4.56 8.43
C VAL A 142 -8.87 -4.80 8.89
N ALA A 143 -9.29 -4.12 9.96
CA ALA A 143 -10.68 -4.01 10.37
C ALA A 143 -11.24 -2.70 9.82
N ILE A 144 -12.29 -2.78 9.02
CA ILE A 144 -12.90 -1.64 8.35
C ILE A 144 -14.15 -1.23 9.10
N ILE A 145 -14.16 -0.01 9.58
CA ILE A 145 -15.36 0.63 10.12
C ILE A 145 -16.11 1.23 8.95
N GLY A 146 -17.28 0.65 8.64
CA GLY A 146 -18.21 1.21 7.68
C GLY A 146 -18.93 2.40 8.31
N LEU A 147 -18.84 3.56 7.67
CA LEU A 147 -19.61 4.73 8.07
C LEU A 147 -20.89 4.83 7.24
N PRO A 148 -22.03 5.19 7.84
CA PRO A 148 -23.21 5.51 7.06
C PRO A 148 -22.94 6.71 6.15
N ALA A 149 -23.60 6.74 5.00
CA ALA A 149 -23.54 7.89 4.09
C ALA A 149 -23.90 9.18 4.85
N GLY A 150 -23.13 10.24 4.67
CA GLY A 150 -23.34 11.52 5.33
C GLY A 150 -22.87 11.58 6.79
N ALA A 151 -22.14 10.60 7.31
CA ALA A 151 -21.57 10.68 8.64
C ALA A 151 -20.69 11.93 8.81
N ILE A 152 -20.89 12.67 9.91
CA ILE A 152 -20.07 13.84 10.23
C ILE A 152 -18.76 13.38 10.85
N MET A 153 -17.65 13.81 10.26
CA MET A 153 -16.30 13.47 10.69
C MET A 153 -15.64 14.64 11.44
N THR A 154 -14.79 14.32 12.39
CA THR A 154 -13.86 15.28 13.00
C THR A 154 -12.64 15.50 12.10
N GLU A 155 -11.85 16.53 12.38
CA GLU A 155 -10.57 16.82 11.69
C GLU A 155 -9.55 15.66 11.75
N ASN A 156 -9.73 14.73 12.68
CA ASN A 156 -8.86 13.56 12.87
C ASN A 156 -9.50 12.25 12.37
N ASP A 157 -10.45 12.33 11.45
CA ASP A 157 -11.16 11.18 10.85
C ASP A 157 -11.95 10.30 11.82
N PHE A 158 -12.39 10.85 12.96
CA PHE A 158 -13.32 10.19 13.84
C PHE A 158 -14.75 10.59 13.50
N ALA A 159 -15.64 9.61 13.33
CA ALA A 159 -17.08 9.90 13.19
C ALA A 159 -17.66 10.44 14.51
N LEU A 160 -18.46 11.49 14.40
CA LEU A 160 -19.19 11.99 15.55
C LEU A 160 -20.34 11.05 15.90
N LEU A 161 -20.45 10.73 17.19
CA LEU A 161 -21.52 9.91 17.73
C LEU A 161 -22.41 10.74 18.64
N THR A 162 -23.68 10.38 18.73
CA THR A 162 -24.59 10.82 19.77
C THR A 162 -24.24 10.14 21.11
N GLU A 163 -24.82 10.61 22.22
CA GLU A 163 -24.59 10.02 23.56
C GLU A 163 -24.99 8.53 23.64
N ASP A 164 -25.93 8.09 22.79
CA ASP A 164 -26.38 6.71 22.68
C ASP A 164 -25.59 5.89 21.63
N GLY A 165 -24.47 6.42 21.12
CA GLY A 165 -23.54 5.72 20.24
C GLY A 165 -23.95 5.62 18.78
N ARG A 166 -24.93 6.42 18.32
CA ARG A 166 -25.33 6.49 16.91
C ARG A 166 -24.49 7.51 16.16
N TYR A 167 -24.22 7.23 14.89
CA TYR A 167 -23.52 8.20 14.03
C TYR A 167 -24.37 9.44 13.79
N LEU A 168 -23.76 10.62 13.95
CA LEU A 168 -24.32 11.85 13.45
C LEU A 168 -24.18 11.89 11.93
N VAL A 169 -25.28 12.08 11.22
CA VAL A 169 -25.31 12.18 9.75
C VAL A 169 -25.91 13.52 9.33
N VAL A 170 -25.53 14.01 8.16
CA VAL A 170 -26.17 15.19 7.55
C VAL A 170 -27.53 14.76 7.03
N GLU A 171 -28.60 15.48 7.43
CA GLU A 171 -29.96 15.20 7.00
C GLU A 171 -30.10 15.53 5.50
N GLY A 172 -30.54 14.56 4.70
CA GLY A 172 -30.80 14.77 3.27
C GLY A 172 -29.68 14.34 2.29
N SER A 173 -28.75 13.50 2.71
CA SER A 173 -27.77 12.87 1.80
C SER A 173 -28.20 11.49 1.30
#